data_add5c5e91b674276dfbd45c3f66c11bb
#
_entry.id   add5c5e91b674276dfbd45c3f66c11bb
#
_cell.length_a   1.000
_cell.length_b   1.000
_cell.length_c   1.000
_cell.angle_alpha   90.00
_cell.angle_beta   90.00
_cell.angle_gamma   90.00
#
_symmetry.space_group_name_H-M   'P 1'
#
loop_
_entity.id
_entity.type
_entity.pdbx_description
1 polymer ?
#
loop_
_entity_poly.entity_id
_entity_poly.type
_entity_poly.pdbx_seq_one_letter_code
_entity_poly.pdbx_strand_id
1 'polypeptide(L)'
;MTYDEGDGLAVLDDPVGESLRGRHAGLGRRHGRTATYLPEVATFSALPADVEAADWADLARLLGRDAFADMFSCAAVPPPDWEPVFVLEGRQMLWSGGGTSGADDAGVVELGAADVPEMLDLIARTQPGPFWPRTRELGTYLGIRDGGRLVAMAGERLRPPGWTEISAVCTDPEVRGRGHAARLVGALADRVLARGERPFLHVAEKNAAAIALYERLGFTTRKHVTFRGFRTP
;
A
#
# COMPACT_ATOMS: atom_id res chain seq x y z
N MET A 1 -1.19 21.75 -16.37
CA MET A 1 -2.11 20.77 -16.97
C MET A 1 -3.25 20.58 -15.98
N THR A 2 -4.37 21.25 -16.18
CA THR A 2 -5.58 21.10 -15.34
C THR A 2 -6.20 19.76 -15.68
N TYR A 3 -6.15 18.84 -14.74
CA TYR A 3 -6.80 17.54 -14.85
C TYR A 3 -8.30 17.70 -14.62
N ASP A 4 -9.09 17.01 -15.40
CA ASP A 4 -10.53 16.85 -15.17
C ASP A 4 -10.69 16.09 -13.82
N GLU A 5 -11.06 16.82 -12.77
CA GLU A 5 -11.02 16.36 -11.38
C GLU A 5 -12.15 15.37 -11.03
N GLY A 6 -13.09 15.11 -11.94
CA GLY A 6 -14.33 14.39 -11.60
C GLY A 6 -14.21 12.85 -11.60
N ASP A 7 -13.62 12.24 -12.61
CA ASP A 7 -13.70 10.78 -12.83
C ASP A 7 -12.49 9.97 -12.36
N GLY A 8 -11.33 10.57 -12.26
CA GLY A 8 -10.07 9.86 -11.96
C GLY A 8 -9.78 9.62 -10.46
N LEU A 9 -10.49 10.29 -9.55
CA LEU A 9 -10.25 10.19 -8.10
C LEU A 9 -11.14 9.17 -7.39
N ALA A 10 -12.30 8.84 -7.96
CA ALA A 10 -13.27 7.90 -7.36
C ALA A 10 -12.66 6.50 -7.14
N VAL A 11 -11.78 6.05 -8.04
CA VAL A 11 -11.06 4.76 -7.91
C VAL A 11 -10.20 4.67 -6.65
N LEU A 12 -9.81 5.81 -6.08
CA LEU A 12 -9.03 5.89 -4.84
C LEU A 12 -9.90 5.78 -3.58
N ASP A 13 -11.21 5.71 -3.72
CA ASP A 13 -12.11 5.46 -2.59
C ASP A 13 -12.22 3.96 -2.26
N ASP A 14 -11.96 3.09 -3.26
CA ASP A 14 -11.82 1.65 -3.10
C ASP A 14 -10.54 1.12 -3.80
N PRO A 15 -9.34 1.55 -3.38
CA PRO A 15 -8.12 1.20 -4.10
C PRO A 15 -7.80 -0.30 -4.05
N VAL A 16 -8.27 -1.02 -3.02
CA VAL A 16 -8.12 -2.47 -2.90
C VAL A 16 -9.00 -3.18 -3.93
N GLY A 17 -10.28 -2.86 -3.97
CA GLY A 17 -11.23 -3.49 -4.90
C GLY A 17 -10.89 -3.17 -6.36
N GLU A 18 -10.52 -1.93 -6.68
CA GLU A 18 -10.09 -1.53 -8.01
C GLU A 18 -8.82 -2.28 -8.46
N SER A 19 -7.84 -2.44 -7.57
CA SER A 19 -6.65 -3.24 -7.85
C SER A 19 -7.00 -4.71 -8.13
N LEU A 20 -7.85 -5.31 -7.29
CA LEU A 20 -8.28 -6.70 -7.41
C LEU A 20 -9.21 -6.92 -8.64
N ARG A 21 -9.98 -5.92 -9.07
CA ARG A 21 -10.75 -5.98 -10.33
C ARG A 21 -9.86 -5.83 -11.57
N GLY A 22 -8.73 -5.14 -11.42
CA GLY A 22 -7.81 -4.79 -12.51
C GLY A 22 -6.49 -5.55 -12.47
N ARG A 23 -5.42 -4.82 -12.22
CA ARG A 23 -4.01 -5.29 -12.31
C ARG A 23 -3.70 -6.50 -11.43
N HIS A 24 -4.34 -6.62 -10.28
CA HIS A 24 -4.09 -7.69 -9.31
C HIS A 24 -5.13 -8.81 -9.36
N ALA A 25 -5.94 -8.90 -10.42
CA ALA A 25 -6.99 -9.92 -10.53
C ALA A 25 -6.45 -11.35 -10.38
N GLY A 26 -5.24 -11.63 -10.90
CA GLY A 26 -4.56 -12.92 -10.77
C GLY A 26 -3.93 -13.20 -9.40
N LEU A 27 -3.85 -12.18 -8.54
CA LEU A 27 -3.30 -12.28 -7.18
C LEU A 27 -4.38 -12.34 -6.09
N GLY A 28 -5.65 -12.43 -6.49
CA GLY A 28 -6.79 -12.42 -5.58
C GLY A 28 -7.63 -13.68 -5.62
N ARG A 29 -8.49 -13.81 -4.61
CA ARG A 29 -9.59 -14.77 -4.51
C ARG A 29 -10.90 -14.00 -4.41
N ARG A 30 -12.00 -14.60 -4.90
CA ARG A 30 -13.33 -13.97 -4.90
C ARG A 30 -14.40 -14.93 -4.45
N HIS A 31 -15.43 -14.39 -3.80
CA HIS A 31 -16.69 -15.09 -3.53
C HIS A 31 -17.83 -14.06 -3.54
N GLY A 32 -18.88 -14.31 -4.33
CA GLY A 32 -19.93 -13.32 -4.56
C GLY A 32 -19.35 -11.99 -5.08
N ARG A 33 -19.70 -10.90 -4.44
CA ARG A 33 -19.21 -9.54 -4.74
C ARG A 33 -17.94 -9.16 -3.95
N THR A 34 -17.41 -10.07 -3.11
CA THR A 34 -16.25 -9.82 -2.24
C THR A 34 -14.95 -10.37 -2.83
N ALA A 35 -13.84 -9.79 -2.43
CA ALA A 35 -12.52 -10.24 -2.86
C ALA A 35 -11.48 -10.03 -1.75
N THR A 36 -10.42 -10.83 -1.79
CA THR A 36 -9.21 -10.64 -0.98
C THR A 36 -7.99 -11.14 -1.75
N TYR A 37 -6.81 -10.74 -1.35
CA TYR A 37 -5.57 -11.26 -1.92
C TYR A 37 -5.32 -12.72 -1.54
N LEU A 38 -4.44 -13.40 -2.28
CA LEU A 38 -3.86 -14.65 -1.86
C LEU A 38 -3.06 -14.44 -0.54
N PRO A 39 -3.09 -15.40 0.40
CA PRO A 39 -2.57 -15.19 1.76
C PRO A 39 -1.13 -14.72 1.85
N GLU A 40 -0.26 -15.19 0.95
CA GLU A 40 1.16 -14.81 0.95
C GLU A 40 1.46 -13.50 0.21
N VAL A 41 0.45 -12.89 -0.42
CA VAL A 41 0.57 -11.62 -1.17
C VAL A 41 0.18 -10.44 -0.28
N ALA A 42 -1.03 -10.43 0.27
CA ALA A 42 -1.54 -9.40 1.17
C ALA A 42 -2.79 -9.91 1.93
N THR A 43 -3.21 -9.17 2.95
CA THR A 43 -4.42 -9.50 3.76
C THR A 43 -5.64 -8.65 3.41
N PHE A 44 -5.49 -7.64 2.56
CA PHE A 44 -6.56 -6.67 2.27
C PHE A 44 -7.80 -7.33 1.69
N SER A 45 -8.96 -6.92 2.18
CA SER A 45 -10.28 -7.36 1.74
C SER A 45 -11.03 -6.22 1.06
N ALA A 46 -11.79 -6.54 0.03
CA ALA A 46 -12.63 -5.62 -0.72
C ALA A 46 -14.10 -6.03 -0.63
N LEU A 47 -14.95 -5.04 -0.40
CA LEU A 47 -16.40 -5.10 -0.42
C LEU A 47 -16.93 -4.16 -1.50
N PRO A 48 -18.15 -4.37 -2.02
CA PRO A 48 -18.80 -3.41 -2.91
C PRO A 48 -19.11 -2.11 -2.16
N ALA A 49 -19.32 -1.01 -2.89
CA ALA A 49 -19.65 0.28 -2.28
C ALA A 49 -21.03 0.27 -1.58
N ASP A 50 -21.97 -0.51 -2.12
CA ASP A 50 -23.33 -0.73 -1.61
C ASP A 50 -23.40 -2.04 -0.82
N VAL A 51 -22.68 -2.14 0.29
CA VAL A 51 -22.53 -3.37 1.08
C VAL A 51 -23.89 -3.84 1.65
N GLU A 52 -24.20 -5.11 1.44
CA GLU A 52 -25.35 -5.81 1.99
C GLU A 52 -24.94 -6.89 3.01
N ALA A 53 -25.91 -7.41 3.77
CA ALA A 53 -25.63 -8.47 4.74
C ALA A 53 -25.06 -9.75 4.08
N ALA A 54 -25.46 -10.04 2.84
CA ALA A 54 -24.94 -11.16 2.07
C ALA A 54 -23.44 -11.02 1.77
N ASP A 55 -22.95 -9.80 1.54
CA ASP A 55 -21.52 -9.56 1.24
C ASP A 55 -20.64 -9.87 2.46
N TRP A 56 -21.11 -9.55 3.67
CA TRP A 56 -20.38 -9.91 4.88
C TRP A 56 -20.32 -11.43 5.08
N ALA A 57 -21.41 -12.15 4.79
CA ALA A 57 -21.42 -13.61 4.83
C ALA A 57 -20.50 -14.21 3.76
N ASP A 58 -20.45 -13.62 2.57
CA ASP A 58 -19.56 -14.05 1.48
C ASP A 58 -18.09 -13.77 1.83
N LEU A 59 -17.78 -12.62 2.44
CA LEU A 59 -16.43 -12.33 2.91
C LEU A 59 -15.99 -13.29 4.02
N ALA A 60 -16.86 -13.60 4.97
CA ALA A 60 -16.57 -14.58 6.02
C ALA A 60 -16.28 -15.98 5.44
N ARG A 61 -17.06 -16.43 4.43
CA ARG A 61 -16.76 -17.69 3.71
C ARG A 61 -15.44 -17.66 2.97
N LEU A 62 -15.13 -16.53 2.32
CA LEU A 62 -13.91 -16.36 1.55
C LEU A 62 -12.66 -16.41 2.43
N LEU A 63 -12.70 -15.77 3.59
CA LEU A 63 -11.60 -15.69 4.54
C LEU A 63 -11.46 -16.96 5.39
N GLY A 64 -12.59 -17.54 5.81
CA GLY A 64 -12.68 -18.64 6.77
C GLY A 64 -13.05 -18.15 8.16
N ARG A 65 -13.32 -19.09 9.08
CA ARG A 65 -13.67 -18.81 10.46
C ARG A 65 -12.46 -18.31 11.26
N ASP A 66 -12.70 -17.41 12.22
CA ASP A 66 -11.65 -16.79 13.06
C ASP A 66 -10.51 -16.14 12.26
N ALA A 67 -10.74 -15.85 10.99
CA ALA A 67 -9.72 -15.28 10.10
C ALA A 67 -9.62 -13.76 10.26
N PHE A 68 -8.44 -13.22 9.96
CA PHE A 68 -8.21 -11.78 9.97
C PHE A 68 -8.74 -11.15 8.68
N ALA A 69 -9.65 -10.21 8.81
CA ALA A 69 -10.18 -9.37 7.76
C ALA A 69 -9.54 -7.97 7.84
N ASP A 70 -8.68 -7.66 6.88
CA ASP A 70 -8.04 -6.35 6.76
C ASP A 70 -8.90 -5.43 5.89
N MET A 71 -9.67 -4.58 6.55
CA MET A 71 -10.56 -3.60 5.92
C MET A 71 -9.80 -2.29 5.66
N PHE A 72 -8.72 -2.42 4.88
CA PHE A 72 -7.83 -1.31 4.57
C PHE A 72 -8.57 -0.19 3.82
N SER A 73 -8.71 0.97 4.45
CA SER A 73 -9.37 2.15 3.87
C SER A 73 -10.87 1.93 3.50
N CYS A 74 -11.49 0.85 3.95
CA CYS A 74 -12.91 0.57 3.73
C CYS A 74 -13.78 1.22 4.82
N ALA A 75 -14.81 1.98 4.41
CA ALA A 75 -15.70 2.67 5.34
C ALA A 75 -16.81 1.75 5.92
N ALA A 76 -17.09 0.61 5.29
CA ALA A 76 -18.14 -0.29 5.71
C ALA A 76 -17.94 -0.80 7.14
N VAL A 77 -19.02 -0.85 7.92
CA VAL A 77 -19.01 -1.35 9.29
C VAL A 77 -19.54 -2.78 9.29
N PRO A 78 -18.78 -3.75 9.82
CA PRO A 78 -19.21 -5.14 9.85
C PRO A 78 -20.36 -5.37 10.83
N PRO A 79 -21.09 -6.49 10.70
CA PRO A 79 -22.08 -6.94 11.66
C PRO A 79 -21.49 -7.12 13.08
N PRO A 80 -22.34 -7.13 14.14
CA PRO A 80 -21.87 -7.17 15.53
C PRO A 80 -21.11 -8.45 15.94
N ASP A 81 -21.24 -9.53 15.17
CA ASP A 81 -20.53 -10.81 15.37
C ASP A 81 -19.09 -10.82 14.83
N TRP A 82 -18.65 -9.73 14.20
CA TRP A 82 -17.25 -9.53 13.78
C TRP A 82 -16.47 -8.85 14.90
N GLU A 83 -15.43 -9.49 15.41
CA GLU A 83 -14.63 -8.98 16.53
C GLU A 83 -13.61 -7.93 16.06
N PRO A 84 -13.63 -6.69 16.58
CA PRO A 84 -12.61 -5.68 16.26
C PRO A 84 -11.23 -6.11 16.76
N VAL A 85 -10.21 -6.02 15.88
CA VAL A 85 -8.80 -6.31 16.21
C VAL A 85 -8.00 -5.04 16.40
N PHE A 86 -8.14 -4.08 15.48
CA PHE A 86 -7.50 -2.77 15.60
C PHE A 86 -8.27 -1.70 14.81
N VAL A 87 -8.04 -0.45 15.22
CA VAL A 87 -8.43 0.76 14.49
C VAL A 87 -7.22 1.68 14.49
N LEU A 88 -6.86 2.20 13.32
CA LEU A 88 -5.73 3.08 13.15
C LEU A 88 -6.07 4.20 12.17
N GLU A 89 -5.99 5.44 12.63
CA GLU A 89 -6.19 6.62 11.78
C GLU A 89 -5.00 6.85 10.85
N GLY A 90 -5.28 7.34 9.65
CA GLY A 90 -4.26 7.64 8.66
C GLY A 90 -4.70 8.65 7.61
N ARG A 91 -3.83 8.86 6.65
CA ARG A 91 -4.07 9.74 5.49
C ARG A 91 -3.83 8.99 4.20
N GLN A 92 -4.66 9.30 3.21
CA GLN A 92 -4.36 9.04 1.82
C GLN A 92 -3.77 10.31 1.23
N MET A 93 -2.56 10.22 0.68
CA MET A 93 -1.85 11.36 0.10
C MET A 93 -1.60 11.12 -1.38
N LEU A 94 -1.74 12.17 -2.18
CA LEU A 94 -1.52 12.16 -3.64
C LEU A 94 -0.30 13.00 -3.96
N TRP A 95 0.50 12.53 -4.91
CA TRP A 95 1.57 13.37 -5.46
C TRP A 95 0.96 14.48 -6.33
N SER A 96 1.25 15.74 -5.97
CA SER A 96 0.71 16.94 -6.63
C SER A 96 1.71 17.65 -7.54
N GLY A 97 2.91 17.10 -7.68
CA GLY A 97 3.98 17.69 -8.49
C GLY A 97 5.01 18.46 -7.68
N GLY A 98 6.21 18.58 -8.24
CA GLY A 98 7.34 19.29 -7.62
C GLY A 98 8.16 18.39 -6.68
N GLY A 99 9.46 18.39 -6.76
CA GLY A 99 10.35 17.80 -5.76
C GLY A 99 10.94 16.41 -6.04
N THR A 100 10.45 15.65 -7.00
CA THR A 100 11.05 14.34 -7.32
C THR A 100 11.97 14.38 -8.55
N SER A 101 11.89 15.42 -9.39
CA SER A 101 12.63 15.52 -10.64
C SER A 101 14.14 15.51 -10.39
N GLY A 102 14.80 14.39 -10.71
CA GLY A 102 16.25 14.24 -10.62
C GLY A 102 16.75 13.69 -9.29
N ALA A 103 15.98 12.85 -8.59
CA ALA A 103 16.53 12.07 -7.48
C ALA A 103 17.76 11.32 -7.98
N ASP A 104 18.90 11.50 -7.30
CA ASP A 104 20.13 10.77 -7.59
C ASP A 104 19.86 9.26 -7.37
N ASP A 105 19.64 8.53 -8.46
CA ASP A 105 19.40 7.09 -8.45
C ASP A 105 20.68 6.26 -8.20
N ALA A 106 21.82 6.93 -7.98
CA ALA A 106 23.09 6.25 -7.74
C ALA A 106 22.98 5.31 -6.54
N GLY A 107 23.14 4.01 -6.77
CA GLY A 107 23.03 2.98 -5.73
C GLY A 107 21.61 2.54 -5.39
N VAL A 108 20.58 3.00 -6.11
CA VAL A 108 19.24 2.41 -6.07
C VAL A 108 19.23 1.17 -6.98
N VAL A 109 18.82 0.04 -6.45
CA VAL A 109 18.73 -1.23 -7.17
C VAL A 109 17.29 -1.75 -7.18
N GLU A 110 16.89 -2.44 -8.23
CA GLU A 110 15.60 -3.14 -8.26
C GLU A 110 15.74 -4.48 -7.55
N LEU A 111 14.77 -4.77 -6.66
CA LEU A 111 14.76 -5.97 -5.84
C LEU A 111 13.91 -7.05 -6.51
N GLY A 112 14.50 -8.24 -6.65
CA GLY A 112 13.90 -9.40 -7.29
C GLY A 112 13.48 -10.50 -6.31
N ALA A 113 13.13 -11.66 -6.84
CA ALA A 113 12.76 -12.83 -6.05
C ALA A 113 13.88 -13.32 -5.12
N ALA A 114 15.13 -13.19 -5.57
CA ALA A 114 16.30 -13.59 -4.78
C ALA A 114 16.53 -12.69 -3.54
N ASP A 115 16.01 -11.46 -3.55
CA ASP A 115 16.16 -10.50 -2.45
C ASP A 115 15.09 -10.66 -1.36
N VAL A 116 14.04 -11.47 -1.57
CA VAL A 116 12.91 -11.63 -0.63
C VAL A 116 13.37 -11.96 0.80
N PRO A 117 14.34 -12.83 1.06
CA PRO A 117 14.80 -13.09 2.42
C PRO A 117 15.34 -11.84 3.11
N GLU A 118 16.13 -11.00 2.42
CA GLU A 118 16.67 -9.75 2.95
C GLU A 118 15.57 -8.68 3.12
N MET A 119 14.58 -8.64 2.21
CA MET A 119 13.42 -7.76 2.33
C MET A 119 12.62 -8.10 3.60
N LEU A 120 12.33 -9.37 3.85
CA LEU A 120 11.63 -9.83 5.05
C LEU A 120 12.42 -9.53 6.33
N ASP A 121 13.74 -9.69 6.32
CA ASP A 121 14.61 -9.33 7.44
C ASP A 121 14.57 -7.81 7.73
N LEU A 122 14.63 -6.97 6.68
CA LEU A 122 14.50 -5.51 6.84
C LEU A 122 13.12 -5.11 7.38
N ILE A 123 12.04 -5.75 6.90
CA ILE A 123 10.68 -5.56 7.41
C ILE A 123 10.58 -5.92 8.91
N ALA A 124 11.15 -7.05 9.31
CA ALA A 124 11.13 -7.49 10.70
C ALA A 124 11.82 -6.48 11.65
N ARG A 125 12.92 -5.86 11.18
CA ARG A 125 13.67 -4.84 11.94
C ARG A 125 13.01 -3.47 11.97
N THR A 126 12.24 -3.10 10.93
CA THR A 126 11.74 -1.74 10.75
C THR A 126 10.23 -1.61 10.93
N GLN A 127 9.48 -2.69 10.79
CA GLN A 127 8.02 -2.79 10.95
C GLN A 127 7.21 -1.67 10.24
N PRO A 128 7.42 -1.43 8.94
CA PRO A 128 6.74 -0.36 8.20
C PRO A 128 5.26 -0.66 7.93
N GLY A 129 4.83 -1.90 8.15
CA GLY A 129 3.51 -2.42 7.87
C GLY A 129 3.56 -3.85 7.33
N PRO A 130 2.40 -4.39 6.93
CA PRO A 130 2.30 -5.76 6.46
C PRO A 130 3.14 -6.04 5.20
N PHE A 131 3.90 -7.13 5.23
CA PHE A 131 4.69 -7.60 4.10
C PHE A 131 4.91 -9.13 4.21
N TRP A 132 4.64 -9.87 3.14
CA TRP A 132 4.72 -11.33 3.05
C TRP A 132 5.68 -11.76 1.94
N PRO A 133 6.03 -13.04 1.85
CA PRO A 133 7.00 -13.52 0.86
C PRO A 133 6.66 -13.20 -0.60
N ARG A 134 5.36 -13.08 -0.93
CA ARG A 134 4.89 -12.76 -2.28
C ARG A 134 4.41 -11.33 -2.45
N THR A 135 4.48 -10.48 -1.42
CA THR A 135 4.04 -9.07 -1.50
C THR A 135 4.72 -8.31 -2.64
N ARG A 136 5.98 -8.66 -2.96
CA ARG A 136 6.68 -8.05 -4.09
C ARG A 136 6.01 -8.28 -5.46
N GLU A 137 5.10 -9.26 -5.58
CA GLU A 137 4.36 -9.51 -6.83
C GLU A 137 3.31 -8.41 -7.14
N LEU A 138 3.03 -7.51 -6.18
CA LEU A 138 2.14 -6.37 -6.36
C LEU A 138 2.72 -5.29 -7.27
N GLY A 139 4.07 -5.19 -7.39
CA GLY A 139 4.73 -4.21 -8.26
C GLY A 139 6.23 -4.16 -8.10
N THR A 140 6.83 -3.06 -8.53
CA THR A 140 8.28 -2.82 -8.46
C THR A 140 8.71 -2.52 -7.03
N TYR A 141 9.82 -3.14 -6.61
CA TYR A 141 10.48 -2.85 -5.34
C TYR A 141 11.90 -2.35 -5.59
N LEU A 142 12.27 -1.27 -4.92
CA LEU A 142 13.60 -0.67 -4.99
C LEU A 142 14.28 -0.75 -3.63
N GLY A 143 15.59 -0.91 -3.64
CA GLY A 143 16.41 -0.98 -2.44
C GLY A 143 17.70 -0.18 -2.53
N ILE A 144 18.28 0.10 -1.36
CA ILE A 144 19.63 0.65 -1.21
C ILE A 144 20.41 -0.33 -0.34
N ARG A 145 21.65 -0.62 -0.78
CA ARG A 145 22.57 -1.50 -0.07
C ARG A 145 23.74 -0.72 0.51
N ASP A 146 24.18 -1.11 1.70
CA ASP A 146 25.38 -0.62 2.34
C ASP A 146 26.25 -1.82 2.74
N GLY A 147 27.48 -1.89 2.24
CA GLY A 147 28.35 -3.06 2.43
C GLY A 147 27.74 -4.38 1.94
N GLY A 148 26.90 -4.34 0.90
CA GLY A 148 26.19 -5.52 0.37
C GLY A 148 24.87 -5.85 1.05
N ARG A 149 24.61 -5.37 2.28
CA ARG A 149 23.36 -5.58 3.05
C ARG A 149 22.27 -4.62 2.60
N LEU A 150 21.02 -5.11 2.47
CA LEU A 150 19.86 -4.27 2.22
C LEU A 150 19.55 -3.42 3.47
N VAL A 151 19.63 -2.08 3.33
CA VAL A 151 19.45 -1.13 4.44
C VAL A 151 18.24 -0.22 4.28
N ALA A 152 17.70 -0.09 3.09
CA ALA A 152 16.45 0.64 2.86
C ALA A 152 15.72 0.03 1.68
N MET A 153 14.39 0.07 1.71
CA MET A 153 13.55 -0.28 0.56
C MET A 153 12.26 0.53 0.52
N ALA A 154 11.65 0.57 -0.65
CA ALA A 154 10.29 1.00 -0.90
C ALA A 154 9.75 0.21 -2.09
N GLY A 155 8.43 0.12 -2.24
CA GLY A 155 7.83 -0.61 -3.35
C GLY A 155 6.44 -0.15 -3.71
N GLU A 156 5.90 -0.75 -4.76
CA GLU A 156 4.54 -0.54 -5.22
C GLU A 156 3.60 -1.54 -4.53
N ARG A 157 2.37 -1.10 -4.23
CA ARG A 157 1.38 -1.97 -3.55
C ARG A 157 0.05 -2.02 -4.30
N LEU A 158 -0.84 -1.04 -4.14
CA LEU A 158 -2.14 -1.03 -4.81
C LEU A 158 -2.04 -0.32 -6.16
N ARG A 159 -2.74 -0.84 -7.18
CA ARG A 159 -2.70 -0.32 -8.54
C ARG A 159 -4.11 -0.18 -9.13
N PRO A 160 -4.95 0.71 -8.58
CA PRO A 160 -6.20 1.08 -9.21
C PRO A 160 -5.95 1.81 -10.55
N PRO A 161 -6.93 1.87 -11.47
CA PRO A 161 -6.75 2.47 -12.78
C PRO A 161 -6.15 3.88 -12.73
N GLY A 162 -5.04 4.09 -13.43
CA GLY A 162 -4.33 5.37 -13.51
C GLY A 162 -3.49 5.75 -12.30
N TRP A 163 -3.42 4.89 -11.26
CA TRP A 163 -2.71 5.18 -10.01
C TRP A 163 -1.87 4.00 -9.54
N THR A 164 -0.75 4.31 -8.89
CA THR A 164 0.10 3.31 -8.21
C THR A 164 0.47 3.79 -6.82
N GLU A 165 0.22 2.94 -5.82
CA GLU A 165 0.56 3.21 -4.43
C GLU A 165 2.03 2.92 -4.14
N ILE A 166 2.74 3.90 -3.55
CA ILE A 166 4.06 3.71 -2.96
C ILE A 166 3.88 3.26 -1.51
N SER A 167 4.52 2.17 -1.13
CA SER A 167 4.39 1.52 0.16
C SER A 167 5.69 0.86 0.62
N ALA A 168 5.65 0.19 1.78
CA ALA A 168 6.79 -0.52 2.39
C ALA A 168 8.06 0.35 2.51
N VAL A 169 7.89 1.67 2.63
CA VAL A 169 8.99 2.62 2.78
C VAL A 169 9.64 2.42 4.14
N CYS A 170 10.84 1.89 4.15
CA CYS A 170 11.56 1.64 5.39
C CYS A 170 13.07 1.83 5.24
N THR A 171 13.70 2.18 6.36
CA THR A 171 15.16 2.36 6.45
C THR A 171 15.62 1.80 7.78
N ASP A 172 16.67 0.99 7.74
CA ASP A 172 17.33 0.45 8.92
C ASP A 172 17.66 1.57 9.91
N PRO A 173 17.33 1.41 11.20
CA PRO A 173 17.59 2.43 12.22
C PRO A 173 19.01 2.98 12.23
N GLU A 174 20.03 2.14 11.96
CA GLU A 174 21.45 2.51 11.99
C GLU A 174 21.86 3.49 10.90
N VAL A 175 21.08 3.58 9.79
CA VAL A 175 21.39 4.45 8.66
C VAL A 175 20.31 5.49 8.35
N ARG A 176 19.39 5.72 9.28
CA ARG A 176 18.40 6.79 9.17
C ARG A 176 19.05 8.16 9.09
N GLY A 177 18.34 9.15 8.58
CA GLY A 177 18.84 10.52 8.42
C GLY A 177 19.72 10.75 7.19
N ARG A 178 20.05 9.68 6.40
CA ARG A 178 20.89 9.79 5.19
C ARG A 178 20.09 9.99 3.88
N GLY A 179 18.79 10.27 3.97
CA GLY A 179 17.95 10.55 2.80
C GLY A 179 17.48 9.33 2.00
N HIS A 180 17.76 8.09 2.43
CA HIS A 180 17.43 6.87 1.67
C HIS A 180 15.94 6.75 1.32
N ALA A 181 15.03 7.03 2.28
CA ALA A 181 13.60 6.99 2.02
C ALA A 181 13.17 8.01 0.96
N ALA A 182 13.69 9.24 1.00
CA ALA A 182 13.40 10.27 0.01
C ALA A 182 13.82 9.84 -1.41
N ARG A 183 15.03 9.26 -1.53
CA ARG A 183 15.57 8.78 -2.82
C ARG A 183 14.72 7.65 -3.39
N LEU A 184 14.34 6.66 -2.57
CA LEU A 184 13.53 5.53 -3.00
C LEU A 184 12.12 5.95 -3.42
N VAL A 185 11.48 6.82 -2.63
CA VAL A 185 10.14 7.36 -2.95
C VAL A 185 10.19 8.19 -4.23
N GLY A 186 11.23 9.04 -4.41
CA GLY A 186 11.44 9.80 -5.63
C GLY A 186 11.61 8.91 -6.85
N ALA A 187 12.52 7.92 -6.77
CA ALA A 187 12.76 6.99 -7.87
C ALA A 187 11.51 6.17 -8.26
N LEU A 188 10.70 5.74 -7.28
CA LEU A 188 9.42 5.09 -7.56
C LEU A 188 8.41 6.04 -8.19
N ALA A 189 8.29 7.27 -7.67
CA ALA A 189 7.39 8.26 -8.24
C ALA A 189 7.73 8.56 -9.71
N ASP A 190 9.00 8.75 -10.02
CA ASP A 190 9.46 8.97 -11.40
C ASP A 190 9.12 7.78 -12.32
N ARG A 191 9.30 6.53 -11.84
CA ARG A 191 8.92 5.33 -12.60
C ARG A 191 7.41 5.21 -12.82
N VAL A 192 6.61 5.56 -11.81
CA VAL A 192 5.14 5.59 -11.90
C VAL A 192 4.69 6.61 -12.93
N LEU A 193 5.24 7.83 -12.87
CA LEU A 193 4.95 8.92 -13.83
C LEU A 193 5.36 8.56 -15.26
N ALA A 194 6.52 7.93 -15.44
CA ALA A 194 7.00 7.49 -16.74
C ALA A 194 6.07 6.47 -17.43
N ARG A 195 5.25 5.74 -16.65
CA ARG A 195 4.20 4.83 -17.17
C ARG A 195 2.87 5.53 -17.44
N GLY A 196 2.77 6.85 -17.21
CA GLY A 196 1.52 7.61 -17.32
C GLY A 196 0.55 7.38 -16.16
N GLU A 197 1.00 6.80 -15.06
CA GLU A 197 0.23 6.61 -13.82
C GLU A 197 0.58 7.72 -12.81
N ARG A 198 -0.23 7.89 -11.77
CA ARG A 198 -0.04 8.89 -10.72
C ARG A 198 0.33 8.22 -9.40
N PRO A 199 1.39 8.68 -8.70
CA PRO A 199 1.73 8.14 -7.38
C PRO A 199 0.73 8.58 -6.31
N PHE A 200 0.39 7.65 -5.42
CA PHE A 200 -0.30 7.95 -4.16
C PHE A 200 0.28 7.09 -3.03
N LEU A 201 -0.08 7.37 -1.80
CA LEU A 201 0.34 6.57 -0.65
C LEU A 201 -0.68 6.67 0.50
N HIS A 202 -0.57 5.72 1.42
CA HIS A 202 -1.23 5.83 2.72
C HIS A 202 -0.17 5.88 3.83
N VAL A 203 -0.46 6.66 4.87
CA VAL A 203 0.42 6.82 6.03
C VAL A 203 -0.41 6.89 7.31
N ALA A 204 0.03 6.22 8.36
CA ALA A 204 -0.61 6.32 9.68
C ALA A 204 -0.48 7.74 10.23
N GLU A 205 -1.57 8.30 10.79
CA GLU A 205 -1.60 9.67 11.35
C GLU A 205 -0.52 9.89 12.42
N LYS A 206 -0.24 8.88 13.21
CA LYS A 206 0.82 8.92 14.23
C LYS A 206 2.24 9.02 13.67
N ASN A 207 2.46 8.77 12.38
CA ASN A 207 3.79 8.80 11.76
C ASN A 207 4.11 10.20 11.20
N ALA A 208 4.19 11.20 12.08
CA ALA A 208 4.44 12.60 11.70
C ALA A 208 5.74 12.78 10.88
N ALA A 209 6.76 11.98 11.16
CA ALA A 209 8.04 12.06 10.43
C ALA A 209 7.89 11.64 8.97
N ALA A 210 7.11 10.57 8.70
CA ALA A 210 6.83 10.13 7.33
C ALA A 210 5.92 11.12 6.61
N ILE A 211 4.89 11.66 7.28
CA ILE A 211 4.00 12.69 6.71
C ILE A 211 4.83 13.89 6.26
N ALA A 212 5.67 14.44 7.14
CA ALA A 212 6.53 15.57 6.80
C ALA A 212 7.54 15.25 5.66
N LEU A 213 8.01 14.01 5.56
CA LEU A 213 8.82 13.56 4.42
C LEU A 213 8.02 13.60 3.12
N TYR A 214 6.82 13.02 3.11
CA TYR A 214 5.99 12.95 1.91
C TYR A 214 5.52 14.34 1.45
N GLU A 215 5.18 15.24 2.36
CA GLU A 215 4.87 16.65 2.06
C GLU A 215 6.04 17.35 1.37
N ARG A 216 7.27 17.18 1.87
CA ARG A 216 8.48 17.73 1.21
C ARG A 216 8.73 17.15 -0.19
N LEU A 217 8.29 15.91 -0.43
CA LEU A 217 8.40 15.25 -1.73
C LEU A 217 7.26 15.61 -2.69
N GLY A 218 6.35 16.51 -2.28
CA GLY A 218 5.26 17.00 -3.11
C GLY A 218 3.97 16.17 -3.02
N PHE A 219 3.81 15.34 -1.98
CA PHE A 219 2.53 14.71 -1.68
C PHE A 219 1.66 15.61 -0.83
N THR A 220 0.36 15.64 -1.13
CA THR A 220 -0.65 16.38 -0.37
C THR A 220 -1.74 15.44 0.13
N THR A 221 -2.30 15.73 1.31
CA THR A 221 -3.38 14.93 1.86
C THR A 221 -4.65 15.10 1.02
N ARG A 222 -5.18 13.98 0.47
CA ARG A 222 -6.48 13.94 -0.19
C ARG A 222 -7.61 13.80 0.82
N LYS A 223 -7.48 12.81 1.71
CA LYS A 223 -8.48 12.53 2.75
C LYS A 223 -7.88 11.81 3.95
N HIS A 224 -8.53 11.93 5.10
CA HIS A 224 -8.29 11.05 6.23
C HIS A 224 -8.96 9.69 5.97
N VAL A 225 -8.32 8.63 6.42
CA VAL A 225 -8.78 7.25 6.29
C VAL A 225 -8.63 6.53 7.62
N THR A 226 -9.42 5.50 7.81
CA THR A 226 -9.32 4.64 8.98
C THR A 226 -8.99 3.22 8.52
N PHE A 227 -7.84 2.71 8.95
CA PHE A 227 -7.48 1.31 8.78
C PHE A 227 -8.11 0.50 9.89
N ARG A 228 -8.79 -0.58 9.55
CA ARG A 228 -9.50 -1.42 10.52
C ARG A 228 -9.22 -2.89 10.25
N GLY A 229 -9.05 -3.64 11.31
CA GLY A 229 -8.96 -5.08 11.26
C GLY A 229 -10.04 -5.71 12.11
N PHE A 230 -10.61 -6.79 11.61
CA PHE A 230 -11.63 -7.57 12.30
C PHE A 230 -11.28 -9.05 12.23
N ARG A 231 -11.87 -9.83 13.15
CA ARG A 231 -11.90 -11.29 13.10
C ARG A 231 -13.28 -11.71 12.62
N THR A 232 -13.30 -12.62 11.64
CA THR A 232 -14.55 -13.22 11.15
C THR A 232 -15.23 -14.10 12.22
N PRO A 233 -16.56 -14.25 12.19
CA PRO A 233 -17.28 -15.15 13.08
C PRO A 233 -16.99 -16.64 12.84
#